data_14fc42db9b48e36f04fb39b5eb88707e
#
_entry.id   14fc42db9b48e36f04fb39b5eb88707e
#
_cell.length_a   1.000
_cell.length_b   1.000
_cell.length_c   1.000
_cell.angle_alpha   90.00
_cell.angle_beta   90.00
_cell.angle_gamma   90.00
#
_symmetry.space_group_name_H-M   'P 1'
#
loop_
_entity.id
_entity.type
_entity.pdbx_description
1 polymer ?
#
loop_
_entity_poly.entity_id
_entity_poly.type
_entity_poly.pdbx_seq_one_letter_code
_entity_poly.pdbx_strand_id
1 'polypeptide(L)'
;MTLQQLLYVLTVSDEKSMNKAAEKLFVSQPTLTSAIQSLEKELDIQIFNRTSHGVTVTQQGQEFLTYARQLYQQYELLKNRYEDVSLRRNKFRVSCQHYSFATKAFVDTVKKYGTSKYDFAISETKTMHVIEDVGNSLSEIGILYLSNYNRRFMMKQFDEWNLEFHKLANCDAFVYLYKGHPLAKKKSITYEELLPYPNMTFDQGDNPSMYTAEEILVENEFPRKIQVNDRATMLNLMRGLNGYTLCSGIISRDLNGDDYVVVPYEANVENPNSMMEI
;
A
#
# COMPACT_ATOMS: atom_id res chain seq x y z
N MET A 1 -2.79 -18.37 26.35
CA MET A 1 -2.06 -17.51 25.37
C MET A 1 -1.57 -16.25 26.06
N THR A 2 -0.31 -15.84 25.83
CA THR A 2 0.34 -14.64 26.40
C THR A 2 0.95 -13.77 25.32
N LEU A 3 1.14 -12.46 25.60
CA LEU A 3 1.83 -11.54 24.70
C LEU A 3 3.26 -11.99 24.38
N GLN A 4 3.93 -12.61 25.33
CA GLN A 4 5.27 -13.17 25.10
C GLN A 4 5.25 -14.34 24.11
N GLN A 5 4.24 -15.21 24.18
CA GLN A 5 4.06 -16.29 23.21
C GLN A 5 3.74 -15.74 21.81
N LEU A 6 2.93 -14.66 21.73
CA LEU A 6 2.69 -13.97 20.45
C LEU A 6 3.99 -13.40 19.88
N LEU A 7 4.80 -12.71 20.68
CA LEU A 7 6.10 -12.22 20.24
C LEU A 7 7.00 -13.36 19.73
N TYR A 8 7.00 -14.49 20.40
CA TYR A 8 7.80 -15.64 20.04
C TYR A 8 7.40 -16.21 18.68
N VAL A 9 6.11 -16.44 18.44
CA VAL A 9 5.64 -16.98 17.14
C VAL A 9 5.86 -15.98 16.00
N LEU A 10 5.66 -14.68 16.24
CA LEU A 10 5.92 -13.65 15.24
C LEU A 10 7.40 -13.62 14.86
N THR A 11 8.31 -13.61 15.86
CA THR A 11 9.74 -13.61 15.60
C THR A 11 10.21 -14.87 14.87
N VAL A 12 9.67 -16.05 15.21
CA VAL A 12 10.02 -17.30 14.49
C VAL A 12 9.52 -17.28 13.05
N SER A 13 8.33 -16.71 12.81
CA SER A 13 7.78 -16.55 11.45
C SER A 13 8.67 -15.67 10.58
N ASP A 14 9.18 -14.56 11.15
CA ASP A 14 10.02 -13.60 10.43
C ASP A 14 11.43 -14.17 10.16
N GLU A 15 12.05 -14.81 11.16
CA GLU A 15 13.41 -15.37 11.06
C GLU A 15 13.45 -16.73 10.32
N LYS A 16 12.32 -17.41 10.16
CA LYS A 16 12.20 -18.76 9.56
C LYS A 16 13.14 -19.80 10.21
N SER A 17 13.61 -19.53 11.41
CA SER A 17 14.60 -20.32 12.16
C SER A 17 14.41 -20.16 13.67
N MET A 18 14.24 -21.29 14.37
CA MET A 18 14.12 -21.30 15.84
C MET A 18 15.39 -20.77 16.53
N ASN A 19 16.57 -21.10 16.01
CA ASN A 19 17.83 -20.66 16.60
C ASN A 19 18.04 -19.15 16.47
N LYS A 20 17.82 -18.59 15.26
CA LYS A 20 17.92 -17.14 15.01
C LYS A 20 16.89 -16.36 15.82
N ALA A 21 15.67 -16.86 15.89
CA ALA A 21 14.62 -16.23 16.69
C ALA A 21 14.95 -16.25 18.19
N ALA A 22 15.48 -17.36 18.72
CA ALA A 22 15.91 -17.45 20.11
C ALA A 22 17.07 -16.48 20.44
N GLU A 23 18.05 -16.37 19.54
CA GLU A 23 19.15 -15.41 19.66
C GLU A 23 18.63 -13.95 19.66
N LYS A 24 17.75 -13.61 18.73
CA LYS A 24 17.13 -12.27 18.61
C LYS A 24 16.30 -11.90 19.84
N LEU A 25 15.66 -12.89 20.46
CA LEU A 25 14.81 -12.71 21.65
C LEU A 25 15.60 -12.85 22.96
N PHE A 26 16.90 -13.12 22.91
CA PHE A 26 17.76 -13.33 24.07
C PHE A 26 17.24 -14.44 25.00
N VAL A 27 16.71 -15.53 24.43
CA VAL A 27 16.23 -16.70 25.17
C VAL A 27 16.91 -17.98 24.66
N SER A 28 16.86 -19.06 25.47
CA SER A 28 17.33 -20.36 24.99
C SER A 28 16.35 -20.95 23.95
N GLN A 29 16.88 -21.65 22.95
CA GLN A 29 16.05 -22.31 21.94
C GLN A 29 15.07 -23.34 22.56
N PRO A 30 15.42 -24.14 23.58
CA PRO A 30 14.45 -24.99 24.28
C PRO A 30 13.30 -24.20 24.92
N THR A 31 13.57 -23.05 25.54
CA THR A 31 12.55 -22.18 26.13
C THR A 31 11.57 -21.68 25.06
N LEU A 32 12.11 -21.18 23.95
CA LEU A 32 11.30 -20.72 22.80
C LEU A 32 10.42 -21.85 22.27
N THR A 33 11.03 -23.03 22.07
CA THR A 33 10.33 -24.22 21.58
C THR A 33 9.20 -24.65 22.48
N SER A 34 9.44 -24.73 23.78
CA SER A 34 8.44 -25.14 24.77
C SER A 34 7.28 -24.16 24.84
N ALA A 35 7.55 -22.83 24.77
CA ALA A 35 6.52 -21.80 24.80
C ALA A 35 5.61 -21.87 23.57
N ILE A 36 6.18 -22.10 22.37
CA ILE A 36 5.41 -22.26 21.14
C ILE A 36 4.59 -23.55 21.15
N GLN A 37 5.16 -24.66 21.57
CA GLN A 37 4.44 -25.93 21.69
C GLN A 37 3.28 -25.85 22.68
N SER A 38 3.48 -25.14 23.80
CA SER A 38 2.41 -24.89 24.77
C SER A 38 1.25 -24.09 24.16
N LEU A 39 1.57 -23.07 23.33
CA LEU A 39 0.58 -22.27 22.62
C LEU A 39 -0.17 -23.10 21.56
N GLU A 40 0.55 -23.86 20.73
CA GLU A 40 -0.04 -24.76 19.73
C GLU A 40 -1.00 -25.78 20.37
N LYS A 41 -0.59 -26.34 21.51
CA LYS A 41 -1.42 -27.27 22.28
C LYS A 41 -2.66 -26.59 22.89
N GLU A 42 -2.52 -25.37 23.42
CA GLU A 42 -3.63 -24.61 23.99
C GLU A 42 -4.69 -24.28 22.95
N LEU A 43 -4.26 -23.96 21.72
CA LEU A 43 -5.13 -23.58 20.62
C LEU A 43 -5.61 -24.75 19.77
N ASP A 44 -5.06 -25.95 20.01
CA ASP A 44 -5.29 -27.16 19.20
C ASP A 44 -5.00 -26.92 17.69
N ILE A 45 -3.94 -26.15 17.40
CA ILE A 45 -3.45 -25.90 16.03
C ILE A 45 -1.96 -26.11 15.94
N GLN A 46 -1.49 -26.44 14.76
CA GLN A 46 -0.06 -26.42 14.43
C GLN A 46 0.27 -25.13 13.66
N ILE A 47 1.09 -24.27 14.29
CA ILE A 47 1.49 -23.00 13.65
C ILE A 47 2.68 -23.24 12.71
N PHE A 48 3.62 -24.07 13.11
CA PHE A 48 4.84 -24.31 12.38
C PHE A 48 5.09 -25.77 12.03
N ASN A 49 5.55 -26.02 10.78
CA ASN A 49 6.20 -27.25 10.40
C ASN A 49 7.73 -27.08 10.60
N ARG A 50 8.35 -28.04 11.29
CA ARG A 50 9.80 -28.06 11.52
C ARG A 50 10.44 -29.05 10.57
N THR A 51 11.43 -28.61 9.83
CA THR A 51 12.20 -29.43 8.89
C THR A 51 13.69 -29.29 9.17
N SER A 52 14.50 -30.17 8.56
CA SER A 52 15.96 -30.05 8.61
C SER A 52 16.50 -28.75 7.97
N HIS A 53 15.69 -28.07 7.17
CA HIS A 53 16.04 -26.83 6.47
C HIS A 53 15.50 -25.57 7.16
N GLY A 54 14.82 -25.70 8.30
CA GLY A 54 14.26 -24.57 9.06
C GLY A 54 12.80 -24.74 9.42
N VAL A 55 12.12 -23.61 9.55
CA VAL A 55 10.72 -23.54 9.98
C VAL A 55 9.87 -22.96 8.85
N THR A 56 8.75 -23.62 8.55
CA THR A 56 7.73 -23.13 7.61
C THR A 56 6.40 -22.95 8.35
N VAL A 57 5.61 -21.97 7.93
CA VAL A 57 4.28 -21.70 8.51
C VAL A 57 3.24 -22.63 7.89
N THR A 58 2.35 -23.20 8.68
CA THR A 58 1.19 -23.98 8.20
C THR A 58 0.08 -23.05 7.70
N GLN A 59 -0.95 -23.61 7.04
CA GLN A 59 -2.12 -22.81 6.64
C GLN A 59 -2.85 -22.22 7.86
N GLN A 60 -3.09 -23.03 8.90
CA GLN A 60 -3.67 -22.55 10.16
C GLN A 60 -2.76 -21.53 10.86
N GLY A 61 -1.44 -21.75 10.78
CA GLY A 61 -0.45 -20.81 11.31
C GLY A 61 -0.47 -19.45 10.59
N GLN A 62 -0.71 -19.43 9.29
CA GLN A 62 -0.79 -18.17 8.53
C GLN A 62 -1.98 -17.33 8.98
N GLU A 63 -3.14 -17.95 9.15
CA GLU A 63 -4.33 -17.29 9.68
C GLU A 63 -4.07 -16.76 11.11
N PHE A 64 -3.56 -17.62 12.00
CA PHE A 64 -3.24 -17.23 13.37
C PHE A 64 -2.25 -16.06 13.43
N LEU A 65 -1.18 -16.10 12.63
CA LEU A 65 -0.16 -15.05 12.62
C LEU A 65 -0.71 -13.70 12.15
N THR A 66 -1.73 -13.67 11.29
CA THR A 66 -2.40 -12.44 10.88
C THR A 66 -3.04 -11.75 12.09
N TYR A 67 -3.85 -12.48 12.87
CA TYR A 67 -4.46 -11.93 14.08
C TYR A 67 -3.42 -11.64 15.19
N ALA A 68 -2.43 -12.51 15.32
CA ALA A 68 -1.34 -12.30 16.30
C ALA A 68 -0.55 -11.01 16.05
N ARG A 69 -0.27 -10.65 14.79
CA ARG A 69 0.37 -9.38 14.41
C ARG A 69 -0.48 -8.19 14.81
N GLN A 70 -1.77 -8.20 14.47
CA GLN A 70 -2.69 -7.13 14.81
C GLN A 70 -2.74 -6.90 16.34
N LEU A 71 -2.91 -7.98 17.10
CA LEU A 71 -2.98 -7.90 18.56
C LEU A 71 -1.66 -7.38 19.17
N TYR A 72 -0.52 -7.89 18.71
CA TYR A 72 0.78 -7.48 19.23
C TYR A 72 1.09 -6.01 18.88
N GLN A 73 0.69 -5.55 17.71
CA GLN A 73 0.82 -4.15 17.31
C GLN A 73 -0.05 -3.23 18.16
N GLN A 74 -1.30 -3.62 18.46
CA GLN A 74 -2.15 -2.85 19.38
C GLN A 74 -1.55 -2.77 20.79
N TYR A 75 -0.93 -3.86 21.25
CA TYR A 75 -0.20 -3.85 22.52
C TYR A 75 0.99 -2.88 22.48
N GLU A 76 1.81 -2.90 21.44
CA GLU A 76 2.94 -1.97 21.30
C GLU A 76 2.48 -0.50 21.19
N LEU A 77 1.36 -0.24 20.50
CA LEU A 77 0.76 1.11 20.46
C LEU A 77 0.34 1.56 21.85
N LEU A 78 -0.33 0.69 22.62
CA LEU A 78 -0.74 0.98 23.98
C LEU A 78 0.47 1.22 24.89
N LYS A 79 1.46 0.35 24.84
CA LYS A 79 2.71 0.44 25.58
C LYS A 79 3.43 1.76 25.29
N ASN A 80 3.66 2.06 24.01
CA ASN A 80 4.30 3.30 23.57
C ASN A 80 3.51 4.57 23.97
N ARG A 81 2.19 4.45 24.11
CA ARG A 81 1.34 5.59 24.53
C ARG A 81 1.52 5.94 26.00
N TYR A 82 1.84 4.96 26.86
CA TYR A 82 1.84 5.14 28.32
C TYR A 82 3.21 5.00 28.98
N GLU A 83 4.18 4.30 28.40
CA GLU A 83 5.51 4.13 29.00
C GLU A 83 6.40 5.37 28.90
N ASP A 84 6.16 6.30 27.98
CA ASP A 84 7.05 7.46 27.80
C ASP A 84 6.27 8.79 27.71
N VAL A 85 5.86 9.29 28.88
CA VAL A 85 5.19 10.61 29.03
C VAL A 85 6.14 11.76 28.67
N SER A 86 7.47 11.57 28.78
CA SER A 86 8.48 12.62 28.57
C SER A 86 8.91 12.79 27.12
N LEU A 87 8.62 11.80 26.24
CA LEU A 87 9.03 11.78 24.84
C LEU A 87 7.84 11.68 23.87
N ARG A 88 6.65 12.17 24.24
CA ARG A 88 5.48 12.15 23.34
C ARG A 88 5.79 12.91 22.05
N ARG A 89 6.28 12.19 21.05
CA ARG A 89 6.23 12.64 19.67
C ARG A 89 4.82 12.36 19.14
N ASN A 90 4.20 13.34 18.54
CA ASN A 90 2.99 13.09 17.77
C ASN A 90 3.38 12.16 16.61
N LYS A 91 2.84 10.95 16.59
CA LYS A 91 3.02 10.00 15.49
C LYS A 91 1.83 10.11 14.55
N PHE A 92 2.09 10.09 13.28
CA PHE A 92 1.06 10.03 12.26
C PHE A 92 1.66 9.43 10.99
N ARG A 93 1.06 8.34 10.51
CA ARG A 93 1.54 7.63 9.34
C ARG A 93 0.42 7.47 8.32
N VAL A 94 0.77 7.65 7.06
CA VAL A 94 -0.13 7.53 5.92
C VAL A 94 0.50 6.58 4.92
N SER A 95 -0.25 5.58 4.47
CA SER A 95 0.12 4.78 3.30
C SER A 95 -0.80 5.15 2.13
N CYS A 96 -0.26 5.33 0.96
CA CYS A 96 -1.06 5.73 -0.20
C CYS A 96 -0.51 5.12 -1.49
N GLN A 97 -1.39 5.01 -2.48
CA GLN A 97 -0.95 4.85 -3.87
C GLN A 97 -0.19 6.11 -4.32
N HIS A 98 0.40 6.09 -5.51
CA HIS A 98 1.30 7.16 -5.97
C HIS A 98 0.56 8.46 -6.35
N TYR A 99 -0.03 9.13 -5.36
CA TYR A 99 -0.81 10.37 -5.54
C TYR A 99 -0.10 11.61 -5.02
N SER A 100 0.22 12.55 -5.91
CA SER A 100 0.85 13.82 -5.53
C SER A 100 -0.04 14.68 -4.62
N PHE A 101 -1.36 14.58 -4.72
CA PHE A 101 -2.27 15.29 -3.83
C PHE A 101 -2.21 14.76 -2.39
N ALA A 102 -1.99 13.45 -2.19
CA ALA A 102 -1.80 12.87 -0.86
C ALA A 102 -0.53 13.41 -0.20
N THR A 103 0.57 13.48 -0.95
CA THR A 103 1.82 14.09 -0.49
C THR A 103 1.60 15.58 -0.14
N LYS A 104 0.86 16.33 -0.96
CA LYS A 104 0.54 17.75 -0.67
C LYS A 104 -0.29 17.89 0.60
N ALA A 105 -1.33 17.09 0.77
CA ALA A 105 -2.16 17.08 1.97
C ALA A 105 -1.34 16.73 3.22
N PHE A 106 -0.40 15.79 3.09
CA PHE A 106 0.51 15.44 4.18
C PHE A 106 1.44 16.60 4.56
N VAL A 107 2.03 17.30 3.57
CA VAL A 107 2.83 18.52 3.81
C VAL A 107 2.01 19.57 4.57
N ASP A 108 0.77 19.82 4.16
CA ASP A 108 -0.10 20.80 4.81
C ASP A 108 -0.49 20.36 6.23
N THR A 109 -0.67 19.06 6.44
CA THR A 109 -0.90 18.47 7.76
C THR A 109 0.31 18.68 8.68
N VAL A 110 1.53 18.42 8.19
CA VAL A 110 2.77 18.68 8.95
C VAL A 110 2.91 20.16 9.30
N LYS A 111 2.64 21.06 8.36
CA LYS A 111 2.68 22.51 8.60
C LYS A 111 1.68 22.96 9.66
N LYS A 112 0.50 22.36 9.68
CA LYS A 112 -0.59 22.75 10.58
C LYS A 112 -0.48 22.14 11.98
N TYR A 113 -0.09 20.87 12.06
CA TYR A 113 -0.13 20.08 13.29
C TYR A 113 1.24 19.64 13.79
N GLY A 114 2.31 19.85 13.01
CA GLY A 114 3.67 19.57 13.42
C GLY A 114 4.06 20.48 14.60
N THR A 115 4.48 19.85 15.69
CA THR A 115 5.01 20.53 16.88
C THR A 115 6.53 20.47 16.87
N SER A 116 7.19 20.94 17.92
CA SER A 116 8.65 20.83 18.07
C SER A 116 9.15 19.36 18.09
N LYS A 117 8.26 18.40 18.37
CA LYS A 117 8.58 16.96 18.41
C LYS A 117 7.47 16.15 17.75
N TYR A 118 7.73 15.62 16.56
CA TYR A 118 6.81 14.72 15.83
C TYR A 118 7.60 13.60 15.14
N ASP A 119 6.89 12.53 14.81
CA ASP A 119 7.38 11.38 14.03
C ASP A 119 6.28 11.03 13.02
N PHE A 120 6.27 11.77 11.92
CA PHE A 120 5.29 11.61 10.85
C PHE A 120 5.93 10.89 9.67
N ALA A 121 5.18 10.01 9.03
CA ALA A 121 5.63 9.28 7.87
C ALA A 121 4.53 9.20 6.80
N ILE A 122 4.92 9.28 5.54
CA ILE A 122 4.09 8.94 4.39
C ILE A 122 4.82 7.90 3.54
N SER A 123 4.11 6.86 3.13
CA SER A 123 4.62 5.79 2.28
C SER A 123 3.80 5.73 1.00
N GLU A 124 4.41 5.99 -0.14
CA GLU A 124 3.82 5.66 -1.45
C GLU A 124 4.14 4.20 -1.74
N THR A 125 3.12 3.37 -1.90
CA THR A 125 3.29 1.91 -2.00
C THR A 125 2.16 1.25 -2.78
N LYS A 126 2.30 -0.04 -3.03
CA LYS A 126 1.36 -0.88 -3.79
C LYS A 126 0.01 -0.96 -3.10
N THR A 127 -1.06 -1.11 -3.86
CA THR A 127 -2.45 -1.13 -3.37
C THR A 127 -2.67 -2.09 -2.21
N MET A 128 -2.19 -3.33 -2.32
CA MET A 128 -2.35 -4.30 -1.23
C MET A 128 -1.55 -3.94 0.01
N HIS A 129 -0.35 -3.36 -0.15
CA HIS A 129 0.44 -2.87 0.99
C HIS A 129 -0.24 -1.69 1.70
N VAL A 130 -0.96 -0.81 0.97
CA VAL A 130 -1.77 0.25 1.62
C VAL A 130 -2.80 -0.37 2.55
N ILE A 131 -3.52 -1.42 2.10
CA ILE A 131 -4.51 -2.14 2.90
C ILE A 131 -3.85 -2.83 4.11
N GLU A 132 -2.76 -3.55 3.87
CA GLU A 132 -2.00 -4.27 4.90
C GLU A 132 -1.43 -3.31 5.96
N ASP A 133 -0.89 -2.18 5.56
CA ASP A 133 -0.32 -1.19 6.48
C ASP A 133 -1.39 -0.64 7.44
N VAL A 134 -2.59 -0.33 6.93
CA VAL A 134 -3.69 0.16 7.77
C VAL A 134 -4.25 -0.98 8.63
N GLY A 135 -4.49 -2.14 8.03
CA GLY A 135 -5.01 -3.31 8.75
C GLY A 135 -4.08 -3.80 9.86
N ASN A 136 -2.78 -3.67 9.68
CA ASN A 136 -1.76 -3.96 10.68
C ASN A 136 -1.44 -2.77 11.60
N SER A 137 -2.17 -1.65 11.51
CA SER A 137 -1.92 -0.43 12.30
C SER A 137 -0.49 0.15 12.14
N LEU A 138 0.16 -0.10 11.00
CA LEU A 138 1.41 0.54 10.62
C LEU A 138 1.18 1.96 10.11
N SER A 139 0.00 2.23 9.55
CA SER A 139 -0.49 3.54 9.16
C SER A 139 -1.88 3.78 9.73
N GLU A 140 -2.18 5.01 10.14
CA GLU A 140 -3.48 5.41 10.66
C GLU A 140 -4.53 5.52 9.56
N ILE A 141 -4.11 5.88 8.36
CA ILE A 141 -4.98 5.97 7.17
C ILE A 141 -4.27 5.45 5.93
N GLY A 142 -5.08 4.89 5.02
CA GLY A 142 -4.69 4.53 3.67
C GLY A 142 -5.41 5.41 2.64
N ILE A 143 -4.74 5.80 1.55
CA ILE A 143 -5.35 6.54 0.45
C ILE A 143 -5.21 5.72 -0.83
N LEU A 144 -6.34 5.32 -1.39
CA LEU A 144 -6.43 4.53 -2.60
C LEU A 144 -7.70 4.87 -3.37
N TYR A 145 -7.90 4.31 -4.57
CA TYR A 145 -9.12 4.53 -5.33
C TYR A 145 -9.98 3.29 -5.47
N LEU A 146 -11.28 3.53 -5.64
CA LEU A 146 -12.26 2.55 -6.10
C LEU A 146 -12.86 2.98 -7.44
N SER A 147 -13.07 2.01 -8.30
CA SER A 147 -13.87 2.14 -9.53
C SER A 147 -14.94 1.05 -9.56
N ASN A 148 -15.88 1.13 -10.48
CA ASN A 148 -16.85 0.05 -10.65
C ASN A 148 -16.17 -1.29 -10.95
N TYR A 149 -15.01 -1.26 -11.61
CA TYR A 149 -14.25 -2.45 -11.97
C TYR A 149 -13.64 -3.18 -10.77
N ASN A 150 -12.99 -2.45 -9.84
CA ASN A 150 -12.26 -3.05 -8.71
C ASN A 150 -13.06 -3.08 -7.40
N ARG A 151 -14.19 -2.37 -7.31
CA ARG A 151 -14.98 -2.19 -6.07
C ARG A 151 -15.26 -3.50 -5.34
N ARG A 152 -15.78 -4.49 -6.05
CA ARG A 152 -16.16 -5.77 -5.42
C ARG A 152 -14.97 -6.48 -4.79
N PHE A 153 -13.82 -6.46 -5.46
CA PHE A 153 -12.58 -7.05 -4.97
C PHE A 153 -12.07 -6.26 -3.74
N MET A 154 -11.99 -4.94 -3.88
CA MET A 154 -11.45 -4.06 -2.84
C MET A 154 -12.30 -4.08 -1.57
N MET A 155 -13.63 -4.03 -1.69
CA MET A 155 -14.53 -4.12 -0.54
C MET A 155 -14.36 -5.44 0.22
N LYS A 156 -14.15 -6.56 -0.49
CA LYS A 156 -13.84 -7.84 0.15
C LYS A 156 -12.52 -7.77 0.93
N GLN A 157 -11.50 -7.12 0.39
CA GLN A 157 -10.22 -6.92 1.10
C GLN A 157 -10.42 -6.04 2.34
N PHE A 158 -11.21 -4.97 2.27
CA PHE A 158 -11.49 -4.14 3.43
C PHE A 158 -12.21 -4.92 4.53
N ASP A 159 -13.21 -5.74 4.17
CA ASP A 159 -13.90 -6.61 5.13
C ASP A 159 -12.92 -7.61 5.79
N GLU A 160 -12.04 -8.25 5.03
CA GLU A 160 -11.04 -9.20 5.54
C GLU A 160 -10.05 -8.54 6.53
N TRP A 161 -9.74 -7.26 6.34
CA TRP A 161 -8.84 -6.50 7.19
C TRP A 161 -9.57 -5.61 8.23
N ASN A 162 -10.92 -5.72 8.30
CA ASN A 162 -11.78 -4.91 9.18
C ASN A 162 -11.55 -3.40 9.00
N LEU A 163 -11.52 -2.95 7.75
CA LEU A 163 -11.32 -1.56 7.34
C LEU A 163 -12.60 -0.96 6.80
N GLU A 164 -12.75 0.34 6.95
CA GLU A 164 -13.86 1.12 6.42
C GLU A 164 -13.36 2.09 5.34
N PHE A 165 -14.07 2.16 4.21
CA PHE A 165 -13.76 3.10 3.13
C PHE A 165 -14.60 4.36 3.24
N HIS A 166 -13.94 5.51 3.33
CA HIS A 166 -14.55 6.84 3.35
C HIS A 166 -14.22 7.59 2.07
N LYS A 167 -15.24 7.85 1.25
CA LYS A 167 -15.06 8.57 -0.01
C LYS A 167 -14.67 10.02 0.21
N LEU A 168 -13.55 10.45 -0.38
CA LEU A 168 -13.09 11.85 -0.37
C LEU A 168 -13.59 12.64 -1.57
N ALA A 169 -13.52 12.05 -2.77
CA ALA A 169 -13.89 12.73 -4.03
C ALA A 169 -14.32 11.74 -5.10
N ASN A 170 -15.08 12.24 -6.08
CA ASN A 170 -15.25 11.58 -7.37
C ASN A 170 -14.29 12.22 -8.38
N CYS A 171 -13.68 11.41 -9.23
CA CYS A 171 -12.74 11.86 -10.25
C CYS A 171 -13.06 11.21 -11.58
N ASP A 172 -12.84 11.95 -12.66
CA ASP A 172 -12.86 11.42 -14.03
C ASP A 172 -11.47 10.92 -14.44
N ALA A 173 -11.40 10.25 -15.59
CA ALA A 173 -10.14 9.81 -16.16
C ALA A 173 -9.44 10.95 -16.91
N PHE A 174 -8.15 11.11 -16.63
CA PHE A 174 -7.26 12.04 -17.31
C PHE A 174 -6.00 11.34 -17.78
N VAL A 175 -5.40 11.88 -18.85
CA VAL A 175 -4.08 11.49 -19.34
C VAL A 175 -3.05 12.44 -18.78
N TYR A 176 -2.07 11.93 -18.06
CA TYR A 176 -0.94 12.69 -17.50
C TYR A 176 0.24 12.60 -18.43
N LEU A 177 0.76 13.75 -18.86
CA LEU A 177 1.74 13.90 -19.93
C LEU A 177 2.82 14.91 -19.56
N TYR A 178 4.02 14.72 -20.11
CA TYR A 178 5.00 15.80 -20.20
C TYR A 178 4.48 16.91 -21.14
N LYS A 179 4.65 18.18 -20.81
CA LYS A 179 4.14 19.33 -21.58
C LYS A 179 4.64 19.42 -23.04
N GLY A 180 5.78 18.78 -23.33
CA GLY A 180 6.32 18.65 -24.70
C GLY A 180 5.78 17.47 -25.50
N HIS A 181 4.90 16.67 -24.90
CA HIS A 181 4.26 15.53 -25.59
C HIS A 181 3.38 16.01 -26.76
N PRO A 182 3.35 15.32 -27.92
CA PRO A 182 2.54 15.71 -29.07
C PRO A 182 1.06 15.95 -28.75
N LEU A 183 0.49 15.22 -27.79
CA LEU A 183 -0.91 15.31 -27.38
C LEU A 183 -1.17 16.33 -26.26
N ALA A 184 -0.15 16.97 -25.69
CA ALA A 184 -0.26 17.80 -24.48
C ALA A 184 -1.15 19.05 -24.65
N LYS A 185 -1.38 19.51 -25.88
CA LYS A 185 -2.17 20.71 -26.21
C LYS A 185 -3.61 20.39 -26.64
N LYS A 186 -4.00 19.12 -26.62
CA LYS A 186 -5.35 18.71 -27.00
C LYS A 186 -6.36 19.08 -25.90
N LYS A 187 -7.64 19.20 -26.29
CA LYS A 187 -8.74 19.43 -25.36
C LYS A 187 -9.19 18.14 -24.69
N SER A 188 -9.09 17.01 -25.38
CA SER A 188 -9.33 15.65 -24.94
C SER A 188 -8.49 14.68 -25.74
N ILE A 189 -8.25 13.48 -25.23
CA ILE A 189 -7.44 12.44 -25.87
C ILE A 189 -8.25 11.14 -25.87
N THR A 190 -8.31 10.48 -27.04
CA THR A 190 -8.98 9.20 -27.20
C THR A 190 -8.03 8.02 -26.97
N TYR A 191 -8.58 6.81 -26.87
CA TYR A 191 -7.81 5.57 -26.74
C TYR A 191 -6.88 5.36 -27.95
N GLU A 192 -7.38 5.55 -29.16
CA GLU A 192 -6.64 5.32 -30.41
C GLU A 192 -5.42 6.25 -30.52
N GLU A 193 -5.53 7.47 -30.02
CA GLU A 193 -4.43 8.44 -30.01
C GLU A 193 -3.31 8.07 -29.04
N LEU A 194 -3.60 7.27 -28.02
CA LEU A 194 -2.62 6.80 -27.04
C LEU A 194 -1.83 5.57 -27.52
N LEU A 195 -2.37 4.75 -28.43
CA LEU A 195 -1.74 3.51 -28.89
C LEU A 195 -0.29 3.65 -29.41
N PRO A 196 0.11 4.76 -30.07
CA PRO A 196 1.50 4.94 -30.51
C PRO A 196 2.50 5.16 -29.37
N TYR A 197 2.04 5.53 -28.17
CA TYR A 197 2.88 5.96 -27.05
C TYR A 197 2.93 4.91 -25.95
N PRO A 198 4.03 4.81 -25.18
CA PRO A 198 4.12 3.87 -24.07
C PRO A 198 3.26 4.32 -22.87
N ASN A 199 2.40 3.42 -22.40
CA ASN A 199 1.64 3.56 -21.17
C ASN A 199 2.54 3.20 -19.98
N MET A 200 2.71 4.13 -19.05
CA MET A 200 3.45 3.92 -17.81
C MET A 200 2.50 3.52 -16.70
N THR A 201 2.81 2.44 -15.99
CA THR A 201 2.01 1.93 -14.87
C THR A 201 2.91 1.61 -13.68
N PHE A 202 2.35 1.66 -12.47
CA PHE A 202 3.07 1.24 -11.29
C PHE A 202 3.03 -0.28 -11.12
N ASP A 203 4.19 -0.84 -10.75
CA ASP A 203 4.32 -2.28 -10.46
C ASP A 203 3.57 -2.65 -9.18
N GLN A 204 2.71 -3.67 -9.28
CA GLN A 204 1.91 -4.17 -8.15
C GLN A 204 2.48 -5.47 -7.53
N GLY A 205 3.70 -5.88 -7.90
CA GLY A 205 4.40 -7.04 -7.33
C GLY A 205 4.29 -8.32 -8.15
N ASP A 206 4.68 -9.44 -7.52
CA ASP A 206 4.86 -10.71 -8.22
C ASP A 206 3.58 -11.38 -8.73
N ASN A 207 2.43 -11.02 -8.13
CA ASN A 207 1.10 -11.52 -8.54
C ASN A 207 0.16 -10.33 -8.82
N PRO A 208 0.44 -9.52 -9.86
CA PRO A 208 -0.36 -8.35 -10.15
C PRO A 208 -1.77 -8.77 -10.57
N SER A 209 -2.76 -8.24 -9.87
CA SER A 209 -4.16 -8.32 -10.29
C SER A 209 -4.56 -7.02 -10.96
N MET A 210 -5.35 -7.07 -12.02
CA MET A 210 -5.93 -5.87 -12.62
C MET A 210 -6.81 -5.09 -11.62
N TYR A 211 -7.33 -5.76 -10.59
CA TYR A 211 -8.11 -5.11 -9.52
C TYR A 211 -7.25 -4.29 -8.53
N THR A 212 -5.94 -4.50 -8.50
CA THR A 212 -5.00 -3.78 -7.63
C THR A 212 -4.20 -2.72 -8.36
N ALA A 213 -4.38 -2.57 -9.68
CA ALA A 213 -3.73 -1.52 -10.46
C ALA A 213 -4.10 -0.14 -9.91
N GLU A 214 -3.15 0.79 -9.97
CA GLU A 214 -3.33 2.18 -9.51
C GLU A 214 -3.89 3.09 -10.60
N GLU A 215 -3.76 2.67 -11.84
CA GLU A 215 -4.22 3.40 -13.01
C GLU A 215 -5.69 3.09 -13.28
N ILE A 216 -6.41 4.11 -13.74
CA ILE A 216 -7.80 4.01 -14.15
C ILE A 216 -7.86 3.27 -15.49
N LEU A 217 -8.99 2.58 -15.76
CA LEU A 217 -9.26 1.91 -17.03
C LEU A 217 -8.18 0.88 -17.40
N VAL A 218 -7.67 0.20 -16.41
CA VAL A 218 -6.65 -0.85 -16.58
C VAL A 218 -7.14 -2.02 -17.45
N GLU A 219 -8.46 -2.19 -17.60
CA GLU A 219 -9.09 -3.15 -18.48
C GLU A 219 -8.84 -2.90 -19.97
N ASN A 220 -8.41 -1.69 -20.35
CA ASN A 220 -8.01 -1.39 -21.71
C ASN A 220 -6.64 -2.03 -22.01
N GLU A 221 -6.52 -2.72 -23.14
CA GLU A 221 -5.25 -3.27 -23.59
C GLU A 221 -4.40 -2.19 -24.25
N PHE A 222 -3.27 -1.85 -23.65
CA PHE A 222 -2.28 -0.96 -24.24
C PHE A 222 -1.09 -1.78 -24.75
N PRO A 223 -0.78 -1.74 -26.08
CA PRO A 223 0.25 -2.60 -26.68
C PRO A 223 1.68 -2.25 -26.23
N ARG A 224 1.88 -1.05 -25.70
CA ARG A 224 3.17 -0.56 -25.20
C ARG A 224 3.04 -0.20 -23.75
N LYS A 225 3.52 -1.06 -22.86
CA LYS A 225 3.44 -0.88 -21.41
C LYS A 225 4.83 -0.90 -20.77
N ILE A 226 5.09 0.03 -19.88
CA ILE A 226 6.31 0.09 -19.05
C ILE A 226 5.87 0.18 -17.61
N GLN A 227 6.35 -0.76 -16.78
CA GLN A 227 6.11 -0.75 -15.34
C GLN A 227 7.26 -0.08 -14.60
N VAL A 228 6.93 0.70 -13.58
CA VAL A 228 7.87 1.42 -12.74
C VAL A 228 7.50 1.26 -11.26
N ASN A 229 8.47 1.50 -10.38
CA ASN A 229 8.28 1.34 -8.94
C ASN A 229 8.21 2.68 -8.20
N ASP A 230 8.52 3.78 -8.88
CA ASP A 230 8.54 5.11 -8.26
C ASP A 230 8.17 6.20 -9.26
N ARG A 231 7.68 7.32 -8.70
CA ARG A 231 7.20 8.47 -9.46
C ARG A 231 8.31 9.19 -10.22
N ALA A 232 9.51 9.30 -9.67
CA ALA A 232 10.61 10.03 -10.31
C ALA A 232 11.04 9.31 -11.59
N THR A 233 11.17 7.99 -11.54
CA THR A 233 11.44 7.16 -12.73
C THR A 233 10.32 7.30 -13.76
N MET A 234 9.04 7.25 -13.33
CA MET A 234 7.90 7.44 -14.23
C MET A 234 7.99 8.78 -14.99
N LEU A 235 8.19 9.88 -14.28
CA LEU A 235 8.29 11.22 -14.87
C LEU A 235 9.45 11.33 -15.88
N ASN A 236 10.60 10.76 -15.55
CA ASN A 236 11.76 10.75 -16.45
C ASN A 236 11.48 9.96 -17.73
N LEU A 237 10.85 8.80 -17.62
CA LEU A 237 10.49 7.98 -18.79
C LEU A 237 9.39 8.64 -19.63
N MET A 238 8.39 9.27 -19.01
CA MET A 238 7.37 10.06 -19.72
C MET A 238 8.00 11.14 -20.58
N ARG A 239 9.01 11.86 -20.04
CA ARG A 239 9.74 12.88 -20.80
C ARG A 239 10.63 12.28 -21.89
N GLY A 240 11.34 11.19 -21.58
CA GLY A 240 12.33 10.60 -22.50
C GLY A 240 11.72 9.81 -23.65
N LEU A 241 10.52 9.24 -23.46
CA LEU A 241 9.88 8.32 -24.41
C LEU A 241 8.55 8.84 -24.95
N ASN A 242 8.13 10.07 -24.64
CA ASN A 242 6.78 10.56 -24.85
C ASN A 242 5.73 9.58 -24.30
N GLY A 243 5.98 9.09 -23.09
CA GLY A 243 5.04 8.21 -22.41
C GLY A 243 3.94 8.98 -21.71
N TYR A 244 2.93 8.25 -21.24
CA TYR A 244 1.81 8.79 -20.48
C TYR A 244 1.38 7.81 -19.39
N THR A 245 0.59 8.29 -18.43
CA THR A 245 -0.18 7.44 -17.52
C THR A 245 -1.61 7.97 -17.38
N LEU A 246 -2.55 7.10 -17.03
CA LEU A 246 -3.92 7.48 -16.71
C LEU A 246 -4.02 7.82 -15.22
N CYS A 247 -4.71 8.89 -14.87
CA CYS A 247 -4.78 9.39 -13.50
C CYS A 247 -6.13 10.06 -13.19
N SER A 248 -6.34 10.43 -11.93
CA SER A 248 -7.52 11.16 -11.43
C SER A 248 -7.61 12.63 -11.86
N GLY A 249 -6.59 13.17 -12.49
CA GLY A 249 -6.51 14.61 -12.78
C GLY A 249 -6.18 15.49 -11.58
N ILE A 250 -6.18 14.97 -10.37
CA ILE A 250 -5.83 15.71 -9.15
C ILE A 250 -4.32 15.71 -8.98
N ILE A 251 -3.65 16.69 -9.58
CA ILE A 251 -2.20 16.82 -9.56
C ILE A 251 -1.79 18.08 -8.80
N SER A 252 -0.86 17.94 -7.87
CA SER A 252 -0.27 19.09 -7.17
C SER A 252 0.78 19.76 -8.06
N ARG A 253 0.46 20.91 -8.63
CA ARG A 253 1.44 21.73 -9.40
C ARG A 253 2.58 22.22 -8.54
N ASP A 254 2.33 22.53 -7.27
CA ASP A 254 3.34 22.99 -6.31
C ASP A 254 4.47 21.98 -6.12
N LEU A 255 4.15 20.67 -6.22
CA LEU A 255 5.10 19.58 -6.00
C LEU A 255 5.69 19.01 -7.30
N ASN A 256 4.89 18.95 -8.36
CA ASN A 256 5.30 18.33 -9.63
C ASN A 256 5.87 19.35 -10.65
N GLY A 257 5.74 20.65 -10.35
CA GLY A 257 6.14 21.73 -11.27
C GLY A 257 5.21 21.86 -12.50
N ASP A 258 5.56 22.80 -13.39
CA ASP A 258 4.78 23.12 -14.60
C ASP A 258 5.21 22.31 -15.84
N ASP A 259 6.04 21.29 -15.66
CA ASP A 259 6.55 20.48 -16.79
C ASP A 259 5.59 19.39 -17.24
N TYR A 260 4.54 19.12 -16.45
CA TYR A 260 3.56 18.07 -16.74
C TYR A 260 2.15 18.66 -16.77
N VAL A 261 1.31 18.08 -17.61
CA VAL A 261 -0.07 18.51 -17.82
C VAL A 261 -1.02 17.31 -17.74
N VAL A 262 -2.27 17.60 -17.38
CA VAL A 262 -3.37 16.65 -17.44
C VAL A 262 -4.32 17.05 -18.56
N VAL A 263 -4.71 16.10 -19.38
CA VAL A 263 -5.67 16.29 -20.48
C VAL A 263 -6.83 15.32 -20.25
N PRO A 264 -8.09 15.76 -20.35
CA PRO A 264 -9.24 14.86 -20.22
C PRO A 264 -9.11 13.65 -21.16
N TYR A 265 -9.36 12.45 -20.61
CA TYR A 265 -9.46 11.24 -21.40
C TYR A 265 -10.89 11.07 -21.89
N GLU A 266 -11.05 10.87 -23.19
CA GLU A 266 -12.36 10.63 -23.79
C GLU A 266 -12.67 9.13 -23.63
N ALA A 267 -13.38 8.76 -22.57
CA ALA A 267 -13.83 7.40 -22.37
C ALA A 267 -14.74 7.01 -23.55
N ASN A 268 -14.50 5.86 -24.17
CA ASN A 268 -15.46 5.28 -25.10
C ASN A 268 -16.82 5.22 -24.41
N VAL A 269 -17.87 5.67 -25.12
CA VAL A 269 -19.28 5.71 -24.65
C VAL A 269 -19.77 4.33 -24.15
N GLU A 270 -19.07 3.26 -24.52
CA GLU A 270 -19.33 1.88 -24.12
C GLU A 270 -18.73 1.48 -22.76
N ASN A 271 -17.86 2.29 -22.16
CA ASN A 271 -17.24 1.98 -20.87
C ASN A 271 -17.58 3.05 -19.82
N PRO A 272 -18.70 2.88 -19.05
CA PRO A 272 -19.11 3.80 -18.00
C PRO A 272 -18.18 3.77 -16.75
N ASN A 273 -17.08 3.00 -16.77
CA ASN A 273 -16.16 2.83 -15.65
C ASN A 273 -15.13 3.97 -15.50
N SER A 274 -15.35 5.10 -16.19
CA SER A 274 -14.43 6.25 -16.13
C SER A 274 -14.51 7.04 -14.81
N MET A 275 -15.48 6.75 -13.92
CA MET A 275 -15.56 7.38 -12.60
C MET A 275 -14.81 6.56 -11.57
N MET A 276 -13.97 7.24 -10.79
CA MET A 276 -13.30 6.69 -9.62
C MET A 276 -13.69 7.46 -8.36
N GLU A 277 -13.70 6.75 -7.26
CA GLU A 277 -13.83 7.32 -5.92
C GLU A 277 -12.48 7.20 -5.20
N ILE A 278 -12.00 8.27 -4.62
CA ILE A 278 -10.82 8.28 -3.75
C ILE A 278 -11.26 8.38 -2.32
#